data_7a0f631c9dfc70dcc75e34efcfb48b1d
#
_entry.id   7a0f631c9dfc70dcc75e34efcfb48b1d
#
_cell.length_a   1.000
_cell.length_b   1.000
_cell.length_c   1.000
_cell.angle_alpha   90.00
_cell.angle_beta   90.00
_cell.angle_gamma   90.00
#
_symmetry.space_group_name_H-M   'P 1'
#
loop_
_entity.id
_entity.type
_entity.pdbx_description
1 polymer ?
#
loop_
_entity_poly.entity_id
_entity_poly.type
_entity_poly.pdbx_seq_one_letter_code
_entity_poly.pdbx_strand_id
1 'polypeptide(L)'
;KVYFDLLEAREKLKKDDVILFRIEQLYPFPAKTLVKELKPYAESAKFFWCQEEPKNMGAWFSVRDYIQWTLDTIKANNNEISYIGRSPDASPATGYAKRHNSQQQEIIDKVFE
;
A
#
# COMPACT_ATOMS: atom_id res chain seq x y z
N LYS A 1 -2.30 -7.71 -8.84
CA LYS A 1 -1.63 -7.08 -9.97
C LYS A 1 -0.77 -5.88 -9.59
N VAL A 2 -1.26 -5.00 -8.72
CA VAL A 2 -0.49 -3.82 -8.31
C VAL A 2 0.86 -4.20 -7.68
N TYR A 3 0.89 -5.28 -6.92
CA TYR A 3 2.15 -5.72 -6.30
C TYR A 3 3.21 -6.02 -7.36
N PHE A 4 2.85 -6.74 -8.41
CA PHE A 4 3.80 -7.11 -9.46
C PHE A 4 4.22 -5.90 -10.29
N ASP A 5 3.29 -4.98 -10.54
CA ASP A 5 3.61 -3.73 -11.23
C ASP A 5 4.59 -2.87 -10.43
N LEU A 6 4.40 -2.81 -9.11
CA LEU A 6 5.31 -2.08 -8.22
C LEU A 6 6.67 -2.74 -8.14
N LEU A 7 6.71 -4.06 -8.08
CA LEU A 7 7.97 -4.80 -8.03
C LEU A 7 8.80 -4.57 -9.29
N GLU A 8 8.15 -4.62 -10.46
CA GLU A 8 8.81 -4.33 -11.73
C GLU A 8 9.34 -2.89 -11.78
N ALA A 9 8.52 -1.92 -11.36
CA ALA A 9 8.94 -0.53 -11.36
C ALA A 9 10.10 -0.29 -10.40
N ARG A 10 10.10 -0.93 -9.23
CA ARG A 10 11.18 -0.84 -8.27
C ARG A 10 12.50 -1.31 -8.87
N GLU A 11 12.48 -2.41 -9.59
CA GLU A 11 13.67 -2.93 -10.26
C GLU A 11 14.15 -2.01 -11.37
N LYS A 12 13.23 -1.49 -12.19
CA LYS A 12 13.58 -0.58 -13.27
C LYS A 12 14.21 0.73 -12.77
N LEU A 13 13.67 1.27 -11.69
CA LEU A 13 14.13 2.52 -11.11
C LEU A 13 15.29 2.33 -10.13
N LYS A 14 15.63 1.11 -9.81
CA LYS A 14 16.69 0.76 -8.84
C LYS A 14 16.51 1.45 -7.50
N LYS A 15 15.25 1.45 -7.00
CA LYS A 15 14.89 2.08 -5.74
C LYS A 15 15.11 1.12 -4.57
N ASP A 16 16.30 1.13 -4.00
CA ASP A 16 16.66 0.26 -2.89
C ASP A 16 16.08 0.70 -1.56
N ASP A 17 15.59 1.95 -1.47
CA ASP A 17 15.03 2.52 -0.26
C ASP A 17 13.53 2.25 -0.09
N VAL A 18 12.92 1.51 -1.00
CA VAL A 18 11.50 1.14 -0.93
C VAL A 18 11.37 -0.37 -0.74
N ILE A 19 10.60 -0.77 0.27
CA ILE A 19 10.32 -2.18 0.55
C ILE A 19 8.84 -2.42 0.34
N LEU A 20 8.51 -3.48 -0.38
CA LEU A 20 7.14 -3.85 -0.70
C LEU A 20 6.73 -5.06 0.13
N PHE A 21 5.63 -4.93 0.86
CA PHE A 21 4.99 -6.03 1.58
C PHE A 21 3.65 -6.33 0.95
N ARG A 22 3.38 -7.61 0.73
CA ARG A 22 2.12 -8.04 0.16
C ARG A 22 1.29 -8.73 1.24
N ILE A 23 0.08 -8.23 1.48
CA ILE A 23 -0.87 -8.88 2.38
C ILE A 23 -1.84 -9.69 1.53
N GLU A 24 -1.75 -11.01 1.64
CA GLU A 24 -2.56 -11.91 0.83
C GLU A 24 -3.86 -12.31 1.51
N GLN A 25 -3.91 -12.25 2.84
CA GLN A 25 -5.07 -12.64 3.62
C GLN A 25 -5.48 -11.50 4.54
N LEU A 26 -6.71 -11.01 4.35
CA LEU A 26 -7.22 -9.87 5.13
C LEU A 26 -8.05 -10.30 6.34
N TYR A 27 -8.52 -11.53 6.35
CA TYR A 27 -9.31 -12.05 7.46
C TYR A 27 -8.96 -13.52 7.73
N PRO A 28 -8.47 -13.83 8.93
CA PRO A 28 -8.07 -12.88 9.96
C PRO A 28 -6.84 -12.06 9.51
N PHE A 29 -6.78 -10.80 9.94
CA PHE A 29 -5.67 -9.92 9.57
C PHE A 29 -4.37 -10.43 10.23
N PRO A 30 -3.25 -10.49 9.48
CA PRO A 30 -1.99 -11.08 9.99
C PRO A 30 -1.22 -10.08 10.88
N ALA A 31 -1.83 -9.64 11.98
CA ALA A 31 -1.26 -8.61 12.83
C ALA A 31 0.08 -8.98 13.45
N LYS A 32 0.19 -10.21 13.98
CA LYS A 32 1.44 -10.65 14.62
C LYS A 32 2.59 -10.74 13.63
N THR A 33 2.33 -11.27 12.45
CA THR A 33 3.33 -11.36 11.39
C THR A 33 3.76 -9.98 10.95
N LEU A 34 2.81 -9.07 10.81
CA LEU A 34 3.09 -7.71 10.37
C LEU A 34 3.94 -6.95 11.40
N VAL A 35 3.64 -7.11 12.69
CA VAL A 35 4.47 -6.53 13.75
C VAL A 35 5.91 -7.01 13.62
N LYS A 36 6.11 -8.30 13.45
CA LYS A 36 7.45 -8.88 13.32
C LYS A 36 8.18 -8.34 12.09
N GLU A 37 7.50 -8.26 10.96
CA GLU A 37 8.12 -7.86 9.70
C GLU A 37 8.43 -6.35 9.65
N LEU A 38 7.60 -5.52 10.27
CA LEU A 38 7.78 -4.06 10.23
C LEU A 38 8.66 -3.52 11.34
N LYS A 39 8.85 -4.25 12.43
CA LYS A 39 9.62 -3.78 13.57
C LYS A 39 11.02 -3.28 13.20
N PRO A 40 11.80 -3.94 12.31
CA PRO A 40 13.13 -3.43 11.93
C PRO A 40 13.11 -2.05 11.29
N TYR A 41 11.97 -1.59 10.79
CA TYR A 41 11.85 -0.31 10.07
C TYR A 41 11.16 0.77 10.90
N ALA A 42 10.88 0.50 12.17
CA ALA A 42 10.08 1.40 13.00
C ALA A 42 10.69 2.79 13.18
N GLU A 43 12.01 2.91 13.19
CA GLU A 43 12.67 4.18 13.48
C GLU A 43 12.68 5.16 12.32
N SER A 44 12.73 4.69 11.09
CA SER A 44 13.00 5.56 9.94
C SER A 44 11.99 5.49 8.81
N ALA A 45 11.28 4.37 8.66
CA ALA A 45 10.42 4.18 7.51
C ALA A 45 9.11 4.95 7.60
N LYS A 46 8.59 5.36 6.46
CA LYS A 46 7.23 5.84 6.29
C LYS A 46 6.41 4.70 5.72
N PHE A 47 5.16 4.58 6.15
CA PHE A 47 4.31 3.44 5.81
C PHE A 47 3.13 3.87 4.97
N PHE A 48 2.87 3.12 3.90
CA PHE A 48 1.81 3.40 2.95
C PHE A 48 1.02 2.14 2.64
N TRP A 49 -0.29 2.29 2.56
CA TRP A 49 -1.15 1.27 1.99
C TRP A 49 -1.39 1.61 0.53
N CYS A 50 -1.10 0.67 -0.37
CA CYS A 50 -1.29 0.85 -1.80
C CYS A 50 -2.30 -0.16 -2.32
N GLN A 51 -3.30 0.32 -3.02
CA GLN A 51 -4.29 -0.54 -3.67
C GLN A 51 -4.65 0.02 -5.03
N GLU A 52 -5.12 -0.84 -5.93
CA GLU A 52 -5.56 -0.40 -7.26
C GLU A 52 -7.04 -0.07 -7.32
N GLU A 53 -7.85 -0.55 -6.39
CA GLU A 53 -9.25 -0.21 -6.28
C GLU A 53 -9.41 1.24 -5.79
N PRO A 54 -10.53 1.91 -6.12
CA PRO A 54 -10.82 3.23 -5.54
C PRO A 54 -10.81 3.20 -4.00
N LYS A 55 -10.58 4.35 -3.38
CA LYS A 55 -10.40 4.44 -1.93
C LYS A 55 -11.59 3.90 -1.14
N ASN A 56 -12.80 4.07 -1.65
CA ASN A 56 -14.02 3.60 -0.99
C ASN A 56 -14.30 2.11 -1.27
N MET A 57 -13.44 1.46 -2.04
CA MET A 57 -13.53 0.04 -2.35
C MET A 57 -12.24 -0.65 -1.93
N GLY A 58 -12.15 -1.96 -2.11
CA GLY A 58 -10.98 -2.70 -1.64
C GLY A 58 -10.90 -2.72 -0.12
N ALA A 59 -9.71 -2.83 0.41
CA ALA A 59 -9.50 -3.15 1.81
C ALA A 59 -9.13 -1.96 2.70
N TRP A 60 -8.92 -0.76 2.15
CA TRP A 60 -8.39 0.37 2.92
C TRP A 60 -9.15 0.62 4.22
N PHE A 61 -10.47 0.78 4.14
CA PHE A 61 -11.26 1.09 5.33
C PHE A 61 -11.36 -0.09 6.31
N SER A 62 -11.10 -1.30 5.83
CA SER A 62 -11.09 -2.49 6.70
C SER A 62 -9.75 -2.69 7.41
N VAL A 63 -8.64 -2.32 6.76
CA VAL A 63 -7.31 -2.64 7.28
C VAL A 63 -6.62 -1.48 7.98
N ARG A 64 -7.01 -0.25 7.72
CA ARG A 64 -6.28 0.93 8.23
C ARG A 64 -6.10 0.92 9.75
N ASP A 65 -7.13 0.52 10.48
CA ASP A 65 -7.06 0.49 11.95
C ASP A 65 -6.13 -0.61 12.45
N TYR A 66 -6.12 -1.76 11.78
CA TYR A 66 -5.21 -2.86 12.12
C TYR A 66 -3.75 -2.47 11.85
N ILE A 67 -3.50 -1.80 10.74
CA ILE A 67 -2.15 -1.34 10.40
C ILE A 67 -1.73 -0.23 11.37
N GLN A 68 -2.63 0.69 11.69
CA GLN A 68 -2.34 1.74 12.66
C GLN A 68 -1.99 1.13 14.04
N TRP A 69 -2.76 0.13 14.47
CA TRP A 69 -2.44 -0.59 15.70
C TRP A 69 -1.05 -1.23 15.63
N THR A 70 -0.70 -1.80 14.49
CA THR A 70 0.62 -2.39 14.28
C THR A 70 1.73 -1.35 14.43
N LEU A 71 1.57 -0.19 13.79
CA LEU A 71 2.57 0.89 13.87
C LEU A 71 2.71 1.41 15.31
N ASP A 72 1.62 1.53 16.03
CA ASP A 72 1.65 1.94 17.43
C ASP A 72 2.33 0.89 18.30
N THR A 73 2.10 -0.39 18.01
CA THR A 73 2.68 -1.51 18.76
C THR A 73 4.20 -1.57 18.61
N ILE A 74 4.72 -1.32 17.41
CA ILE A 74 6.16 -1.29 17.16
C ILE A 74 6.79 0.04 17.52
N LYS A 75 6.01 1.01 17.99
CA LYS A 75 6.46 2.36 18.36
C LYS A 75 7.17 3.06 17.20
N ALA A 76 6.56 3.00 16.02
CA ALA A 76 7.12 3.63 14.84
C ALA A 76 7.20 5.15 15.01
N ASN A 77 8.31 5.76 14.60
CA ASN A 77 8.45 7.20 14.62
C ASN A 77 7.47 7.88 13.67
N ASN A 78 7.30 7.33 12.48
CA ASN A 78 6.26 7.75 11.54
C ASN A 78 5.09 6.81 11.71
N ASN A 79 4.22 7.08 12.67
CA ASN A 79 3.17 6.16 13.07
C ASN A 79 1.82 6.41 12.43
N GLU A 80 1.80 7.07 11.28
CA GLU A 80 0.60 7.27 10.49
C GLU A 80 0.68 6.44 9.21
N ILE A 81 -0.35 5.62 8.98
CA ILE A 81 -0.47 4.92 7.71
C ILE A 81 -1.13 5.86 6.69
N SER A 82 -0.50 6.01 5.54
CA SER A 82 -0.99 6.84 4.46
C SER A 82 -1.50 5.99 3.31
N TYR A 83 -2.42 6.55 2.54
CA TYR A 83 -3.04 5.86 1.41
C TYR A 83 -2.40 6.30 0.10
N ILE A 84 -2.09 5.34 -0.76
CA ILE A 84 -1.73 5.56 -2.15
C ILE A 84 -2.65 4.71 -3.01
N GLY A 85 -3.38 5.35 -3.92
CA GLY A 85 -4.31 4.63 -4.78
C GLY A 85 -5.23 5.60 -5.51
N ARG A 86 -6.31 5.07 -6.04
CA ARG A 86 -7.29 5.88 -6.76
C ARG A 86 -8.18 6.63 -5.79
N SER A 87 -8.69 7.77 -6.24
CA SER A 87 -9.67 8.54 -5.50
C SER A 87 -10.98 7.77 -5.34
N PRO A 88 -11.82 8.12 -4.34
CA PRO A 88 -13.13 7.49 -4.20
C PRO A 88 -13.93 7.58 -5.50
N ASP A 89 -14.60 6.48 -5.86
CA ASP A 89 -15.37 6.39 -7.09
C ASP A 89 -16.57 5.45 -6.85
N ALA A 90 -17.64 5.68 -7.60
CA ALA A 90 -18.81 4.81 -7.57
C ALA A 90 -18.59 3.53 -8.39
N SER A 91 -17.62 3.52 -9.29
CA SER A 91 -17.33 2.39 -10.17
C SER A 91 -16.01 1.75 -9.77
N PRO A 92 -15.93 0.42 -9.58
CA PRO A 92 -14.69 -0.24 -9.20
C PRO A 92 -13.64 -0.30 -10.29
N ALA A 93 -14.04 -0.04 -11.56
CA ALA A 93 -13.12 -0.05 -12.69
C ALA A 93 -13.49 1.05 -13.68
N THR A 94 -12.50 1.53 -14.43
CA THR A 94 -12.74 2.49 -15.49
C THR A 94 -13.25 1.77 -16.74
N GLY A 95 -14.13 2.44 -17.49
CA GLY A 95 -14.72 1.86 -18.69
C GLY A 95 -13.79 1.79 -19.89
N TYR A 96 -12.64 2.48 -19.84
CA TYR A 96 -11.70 2.56 -20.95
C TYR A 96 -10.32 2.11 -20.51
N ALA A 97 -9.70 1.23 -21.29
CA ALA A 97 -8.39 0.68 -20.98
C ALA A 97 -7.31 1.76 -20.84
N LYS A 98 -7.36 2.78 -21.71
CA LYS A 98 -6.40 3.89 -21.66
C LYS A 98 -6.46 4.63 -20.33
N ARG A 99 -7.66 4.92 -19.84
CA ARG A 99 -7.87 5.59 -18.56
C ARG A 99 -7.40 4.72 -17.40
N HIS A 100 -7.70 3.42 -17.47
CA HIS A 100 -7.24 2.47 -16.46
C HIS A 100 -5.72 2.44 -16.37
N ASN A 101 -5.03 2.35 -17.50
CA ASN A 101 -3.57 2.31 -17.54
C ASN A 101 -2.95 3.59 -17.01
N SER A 102 -3.54 4.75 -17.33
CA SER A 102 -3.08 6.04 -16.83
C SER A 102 -3.19 6.13 -15.31
N GLN A 103 -4.32 5.68 -14.74
CA GLN A 103 -4.52 5.68 -13.30
C GLN A 103 -3.57 4.71 -12.59
N GLN A 104 -3.30 3.56 -13.21
CA GLN A 104 -2.36 2.59 -12.66
C GLN A 104 -0.95 3.17 -12.64
N GLN A 105 -0.55 3.88 -13.68
CA GLN A 105 0.76 4.53 -13.73
C GLN A 105 0.88 5.63 -12.68
N GLU A 106 -0.18 6.38 -12.40
CA GLU A 106 -0.19 7.39 -11.35
C GLU A 106 0.08 6.79 -9.97
N ILE A 107 -0.47 5.61 -9.69
CA ILE A 107 -0.22 4.90 -8.44
C ILE A 107 1.26 4.54 -8.32
N ILE A 108 1.82 3.99 -9.38
CA ILE A 108 3.23 3.59 -9.41
C ILE A 108 4.12 4.81 -9.21
N ASP A 109 3.84 5.90 -9.90
CA ASP A 109 4.62 7.14 -9.79
C ASP A 109 4.61 7.68 -8.36
N LYS A 110 3.46 7.64 -7.68
CA LYS A 110 3.36 8.10 -6.29
C LYS A 110 4.18 7.26 -5.32
N VAL A 111 4.22 5.95 -5.51
CA VAL A 111 4.98 5.07 -4.63
C VAL A 111 6.47 5.40 -4.68
N PHE A 112 6.98 5.73 -5.85
CA PHE A 112 8.41 5.97 -6.05
C PHE A 112 8.78 7.47 -6.15
N GLU A 113 7.87 8.31 -5.79
CA GLU A 113 8.06 9.77 -5.77
C GLU A 113 9.16 10.23 -4.82
#